data_02408924b205b201993da5fa045abd0b
#
_entry.id   02408924b205b201993da5fa045abd0b
#
_cell.length_a   1.000
_cell.length_b   1.000
_cell.length_c   1.000
_cell.angle_alpha   90.00
_cell.angle_beta   90.00
_cell.angle_gamma   90.00
#
_symmetry.space_group_name_H-M   'P 1'
#
loop_
_entity.id
_entity.type
_entity.pdbx_description
1 polymer ?
#
loop_
_entity_poly.entity_id
_entity_poly.type
_entity_poly.pdbx_seq_one_letter_code
_entity_poly.pdbx_strand_id
1 'polypeptide(L)'
;MNQHSPISGPRLSAETVHASTVASEGRAVLITGPSGSGKSDLTLRLLDRGFTLVSDDQTIVKKDGDKLVASAPPNIAGKLEIRGIGIVEMETVTNMPVALLVELTSDIQRLPDDSRERPILGVSLPLVSVDAMAASAPSKVALALDRMGLKF
;
A
#
# COMPACT_ATOMS: atom_id res chain seq x y z
N MET A 1 18.34 -3.16 -32.37
CA MET A 1 18.33 -3.18 -31.84
C MET A 1 17.96 -3.28 -31.35
N ASN A 2 18.05 -3.20 -31.23
CA ASN A 2 17.70 -3.23 -30.55
C ASN A 2 17.30 -3.06 -30.07
N GLN A 3 17.17 -2.91 -30.02
CA GLN A 3 16.83 -2.70 -29.50
C GLN A 3 16.36 -2.86 -28.94
N HIS A 4 16.35 -2.82 -29.08
CA HIS A 4 15.89 -2.98 -28.44
C HIS A 4 15.57 -3.06 -27.67
N SER A 5 15.47 -3.06 -27.81
CA SER A 5 15.31 -3.21 -27.00
C SER A 5 15.08 -3.28 -26.32
N PRO A 6 14.98 -3.09 -25.96
CA PRO A 6 14.81 -3.28 -25.13
C PRO A 6 14.43 -3.51 -24.38
N ILE A 7 14.42 -3.61 -24.60
CA ILE A 7 14.23 -4.22 -23.59
C ILE A 7 13.52 -3.87 -22.47
N SER A 8 13.32 -4.00 -22.35
CA SER A 8 12.22 -3.29 -21.76
C SER A 8 11.89 -3.74 -20.37
N GLY A 9 12.22 -4.95 -19.97
CA GLY A 9 11.99 -5.43 -18.63
C GLY A 9 12.60 -4.54 -17.56
N PRO A 10 13.86 -4.11 -17.67
CA PRO A 10 14.48 -3.27 -16.64
C PRO A 10 13.75 -1.94 -16.44
N ARG A 11 13.19 -1.39 -17.49
CA ARG A 11 12.47 -0.12 -17.40
C ARG A 11 11.18 -0.22 -16.60
N LEU A 12 10.64 -1.45 -16.46
CA LEU A 12 9.39 -1.71 -15.74
C LEU A 12 9.65 -2.32 -14.39
N SER A 13 10.83 -2.10 -13.80
CA SER A 13 11.16 -2.65 -12.50
C SER A 13 10.76 -1.74 -11.34
N ALA A 14 10.30 -0.52 -11.63
CA ALA A 14 9.88 0.44 -10.61
C ALA A 14 8.77 1.33 -11.14
N GLU A 15 7.85 1.71 -10.26
CA GLU A 15 6.85 2.73 -10.59
C GLU A 15 6.39 3.44 -9.32
N THR A 16 5.81 4.62 -9.48
CA THR A 16 5.18 5.35 -8.39
C THR A 16 3.69 5.10 -8.45
N VAL A 17 3.13 4.61 -7.35
CA VAL A 17 1.68 4.37 -7.24
C VAL A 17 1.06 5.38 -6.30
N HIS A 18 -0.20 5.76 -6.59
CA HIS A 18 -0.95 6.68 -5.73
C HIS A 18 -1.55 5.88 -4.58
N ALA A 19 -0.76 5.68 -3.55
CA ALA A 19 -1.13 4.87 -2.40
C ALA A 19 -0.45 5.39 -1.14
N SER A 20 -1.15 5.29 -0.02
CA SER A 20 -0.53 5.42 1.29
C SER A 20 -0.15 4.01 1.76
N THR A 21 1.01 3.87 2.36
CA THR A 21 1.57 2.56 2.65
C THR A 21 2.02 2.47 4.09
N VAL A 22 1.61 1.41 4.75
CA VAL A 22 1.98 1.09 6.13
C VAL A 22 2.54 -0.32 6.18
N ALA A 23 3.28 -0.63 7.23
CA ALA A 23 3.88 -1.94 7.40
C ALA A 23 3.67 -2.48 8.81
N SER A 24 3.57 -3.79 8.92
CA SER A 24 3.49 -4.50 10.18
C SER A 24 4.21 -5.82 10.04
N GLU A 25 5.08 -6.12 11.00
CA GLU A 25 5.81 -7.38 11.05
C GLU A 25 6.55 -7.69 9.74
N GLY A 26 7.19 -6.66 9.18
CA GLY A 26 8.02 -6.81 7.99
C GLY A 26 7.26 -6.91 6.67
N ARG A 27 5.97 -6.62 6.65
CA ARG A 27 5.16 -6.68 5.43
C ARG A 27 4.39 -5.38 5.24
N ALA A 28 4.31 -4.90 4.02
CA ALA A 28 3.65 -3.64 3.69
C ALA A 28 2.26 -3.86 3.11
N VAL A 29 1.39 -2.89 3.38
CA VAL A 29 0.04 -2.80 2.82
C VAL A 29 -0.05 -1.51 2.02
N LEU A 30 -0.41 -1.62 0.74
CA LEU A 30 -0.68 -0.46 -0.11
C LEU A 30 -2.17 -0.12 0.01
N ILE A 31 -2.46 1.13 0.37
CA ILE A 31 -3.84 1.61 0.50
C ILE A 31 -4.11 2.55 -0.67
N THR A 32 -5.00 2.15 -1.56
CA THR A 32 -5.34 2.90 -2.78
C THR A 32 -6.77 3.42 -2.71
N GLY A 33 -7.04 4.44 -3.48
CA GLY A 33 -8.38 5.04 -3.58
C GLY A 33 -8.25 6.44 -4.14
N PRO A 34 -9.36 7.03 -4.61
CA PRO A 34 -9.32 8.39 -5.13
C PRO A 34 -8.98 9.40 -4.04
N SER A 35 -8.57 10.59 -4.47
CA SER A 35 -8.32 11.69 -3.54
C SER A 35 -9.56 11.94 -2.70
N GLY A 36 -9.37 12.12 -1.40
CA GLY A 36 -10.50 12.33 -0.49
C GLY A 36 -11.20 11.05 -0.05
N SER A 37 -10.70 9.88 -0.41
CA SER A 37 -11.31 8.60 -0.03
C SER A 37 -11.01 8.17 1.40
N GLY A 38 -10.11 8.86 2.09
CA GLY A 38 -9.77 8.54 3.47
C GLY A 38 -8.47 7.77 3.64
N LYS A 39 -7.58 7.78 2.64
CA LYS A 39 -6.31 7.04 2.73
C LYS A 39 -5.48 7.48 3.93
N SER A 40 -5.27 8.79 4.09
CA SER A 40 -4.43 9.30 5.18
C SER A 40 -5.08 9.10 6.54
N ASP A 41 -6.41 9.23 6.61
CA ASP A 41 -7.13 9.00 7.85
C ASP A 41 -7.03 7.52 8.28
N LEU A 42 -7.22 6.60 7.34
CA LEU A 42 -7.07 5.18 7.65
C LEU A 42 -5.63 4.86 8.03
N THR A 43 -4.66 5.48 7.35
CA THR A 43 -3.25 5.33 7.70
C THR A 43 -3.02 5.71 9.16
N LEU A 44 -3.51 6.87 9.58
CA LEU A 44 -3.36 7.32 10.96
C LEU A 44 -3.95 6.31 11.96
N ARG A 45 -5.14 5.77 11.67
CA ARG A 45 -5.76 4.78 12.54
C ARG A 45 -4.97 3.47 12.59
N LEU A 46 -4.33 3.09 11.48
CA LEU A 46 -3.47 1.90 11.46
C LEU A 46 -2.18 2.14 12.25
N LEU A 47 -1.60 3.34 12.17
CA LEU A 47 -0.43 3.68 12.99
C LEU A 47 -0.78 3.56 14.48
N ASP A 48 -1.99 3.96 14.85
CA ASP A 48 -2.46 3.86 16.24
C ASP A 48 -2.60 2.40 16.68
N ARG A 49 -2.72 1.46 15.75
CA ARG A 49 -2.77 0.03 16.02
C ARG A 49 -1.40 -0.65 15.97
N GLY A 50 -0.33 0.10 15.83
CA GLY A 50 1.01 -0.46 15.82
C GLY A 50 1.64 -0.67 14.45
N PHE A 51 0.96 -0.27 13.38
CA PHE A 51 1.60 -0.23 12.06
C PHE A 51 2.60 0.93 12.01
N THR A 52 3.57 0.82 11.13
CA THR A 52 4.57 1.87 10.91
C THR A 52 4.39 2.46 9.52
N LEU A 53 4.55 3.76 9.38
CA LEU A 53 4.40 4.43 8.09
C LEU A 53 5.55 4.04 7.15
N VAL A 54 5.21 3.76 5.91
CA VAL A 54 6.19 3.65 4.82
C VAL A 54 6.14 4.91 3.98
N SER A 55 4.96 5.29 3.50
CA SER A 55 4.80 6.48 2.68
C SER A 55 3.35 6.97 2.68
N ASP A 56 3.17 8.28 2.53
CA ASP A 56 1.85 8.90 2.45
C ASP A 56 1.57 9.33 1.01
N ASP A 57 0.40 8.95 0.51
CA ASP A 57 -0.18 9.41 -0.76
C ASP A 57 0.53 8.92 -2.02
N GLN A 58 1.84 8.84 -2.03
CA GLN A 58 2.63 8.31 -3.16
C GLN A 58 3.66 7.35 -2.63
N THR A 59 3.75 6.19 -3.26
CA THR A 59 4.67 5.14 -2.86
C THR A 59 5.43 4.65 -4.08
N ILE A 60 6.73 4.53 -3.94
CA ILE A 60 7.56 3.90 -4.97
C ILE A 60 7.55 2.41 -4.71
N VAL A 61 7.18 1.63 -5.73
CA VAL A 61 7.28 0.17 -5.67
C VAL A 61 8.33 -0.28 -6.68
N LYS A 62 9.17 -1.21 -6.25
CA LYS A 62 10.22 -1.80 -7.08
C LYS A 62 10.08 -3.30 -7.08
N LYS A 63 10.33 -3.88 -8.25
CA LYS A 63 10.36 -5.34 -8.35
C LYS A 63 11.70 -5.85 -7.85
N ASP A 64 11.68 -6.78 -6.93
CA ASP A 64 12.87 -7.44 -6.37
C ASP A 64 12.62 -8.94 -6.41
N GLY A 65 13.13 -9.58 -7.48
CA GLY A 65 12.83 -10.98 -7.74
C GLY A 65 11.34 -11.16 -8.04
N ASP A 66 10.66 -11.93 -7.23
CA ASP A 66 9.23 -12.19 -7.36
C ASP A 66 8.38 -11.35 -6.39
N LYS A 67 8.99 -10.38 -5.71
CA LYS A 67 8.29 -9.50 -4.76
C LYS A 67 8.31 -8.07 -5.23
N LEU A 68 7.39 -7.28 -4.68
CA LEU A 68 7.44 -5.82 -4.75
C LEU A 68 7.93 -5.29 -3.42
N VAL A 69 8.74 -4.25 -3.47
CA VAL A 69 9.27 -3.59 -2.28
C VAL A 69 8.85 -2.13 -2.31
N ALA A 70 8.29 -1.64 -1.22
CA ALA A 70 7.74 -0.29 -1.12
C ALA A 70 8.67 0.65 -0.37
N SER A 71 8.77 1.88 -0.87
CA SER A 71 9.53 2.95 -0.22
C SER A 71 8.88 4.29 -0.51
N ALA A 72 9.25 5.31 0.26
CA ALA A 72 8.72 6.66 0.06
C ALA A 72 9.59 7.43 -0.93
N PRO A 73 8.97 8.28 -1.78
CA PRO A 73 9.75 9.28 -2.53
C PRO A 73 10.52 10.16 -1.54
N PRO A 74 11.78 10.53 -1.85
CA PRO A 74 12.62 11.24 -0.88
C PRO A 74 12.03 12.56 -0.37
N ASN A 75 11.26 13.26 -1.20
CA ASN A 75 10.73 14.57 -0.83
C ASN A 75 9.58 14.49 0.19
N ILE A 76 8.98 13.32 0.39
CA ILE A 76 7.88 13.15 1.34
C ILE A 76 8.21 12.10 2.42
N ALA A 77 9.41 11.54 2.40
CA ALA A 77 9.80 10.51 3.36
C ALA A 77 9.69 11.02 4.79
N GLY A 78 9.08 10.22 5.66
CA GLY A 78 8.94 10.55 7.07
C GLY A 78 7.82 11.51 7.40
N LYS A 79 6.96 11.85 6.46
CA LYS A 79 5.92 12.87 6.65
C LYS A 79 4.55 12.29 6.38
N LEU A 80 3.59 12.67 7.23
CA LEU A 80 2.18 12.33 7.06
C LEU A 80 1.37 13.60 7.16
N GLU A 81 0.55 13.87 6.15
CA GLU A 81 -0.34 15.02 6.17
C GLU A 81 -1.63 14.64 6.87
N ILE A 82 -1.95 15.32 7.95
CA ILE A 82 -3.15 15.06 8.76
C ILE A 82 -4.06 16.27 8.68
N ARG A 83 -5.25 16.07 8.14
CA ARG A 83 -6.23 17.15 7.99
C ARG A 83 -6.54 17.75 9.37
N GLY A 84 -6.46 19.07 9.48
CA GLY A 84 -6.72 19.78 10.71
C GLY A 84 -5.50 19.96 11.59
N ILE A 85 -4.40 19.24 11.32
CA ILE A 85 -3.17 19.34 12.11
C ILE A 85 -2.01 19.84 11.26
N GLY A 86 -1.89 19.32 10.02
CA GLY A 86 -0.80 19.68 9.13
C GLY A 86 0.12 18.51 8.88
N ILE A 87 1.34 18.81 8.45
CA ILE A 87 2.33 17.79 8.14
C ILE A 87 3.06 17.41 9.43
N VAL A 88 3.05 16.12 9.76
CA VAL A 88 3.70 15.58 10.95
C VAL A 88 4.84 14.68 10.52
N GLU A 89 6.01 14.91 11.09
CA GLU A 89 7.16 14.01 10.88
C GLU A 89 7.09 12.87 11.88
N MET A 90 7.46 11.67 11.42
CA MET A 90 7.42 10.50 12.28
C MET A 90 8.39 9.44 11.80
N GLU A 91 8.64 8.45 12.66
CA GLU A 91 9.43 7.30 12.28
C GLU A 91 8.79 6.54 11.13
N THR A 92 9.62 6.06 10.21
CA THR A 92 9.15 5.27 9.08
C THR A 92 10.06 4.06 8.87
N VAL A 93 9.54 3.11 8.12
CA VAL A 93 10.34 2.00 7.61
C VAL A 93 10.34 2.07 6.09
N THR A 94 11.35 1.49 5.48
CA THR A 94 11.50 1.53 4.03
C THR A 94 11.87 0.15 3.50
N ASN A 95 11.76 -0.03 2.19
CA ASN A 95 12.10 -1.28 1.50
C ASN A 95 11.32 -2.46 2.09
N MET A 96 10.03 -2.26 2.33
CA MET A 96 9.17 -3.30 2.88
C MET A 96 8.52 -4.11 1.76
N PRO A 97 8.57 -5.45 1.83
CA PRO A 97 7.88 -6.27 0.83
C PRO A 97 6.37 -6.08 0.93
N VAL A 98 5.74 -5.87 -0.21
CA VAL A 98 4.30 -5.61 -0.28
C VAL A 98 3.55 -6.93 -0.23
N ALA A 99 2.63 -7.05 0.74
CA ALA A 99 1.88 -8.28 0.98
C ALA A 99 0.40 -8.16 0.66
N LEU A 100 -0.14 -6.95 0.60
CA LEU A 100 -1.58 -6.74 0.47
C LEU A 100 -1.87 -5.42 -0.22
N LEU A 101 -2.89 -5.40 -1.06
CA LEU A 101 -3.42 -4.20 -1.68
C LEU A 101 -4.81 -3.95 -1.14
N VAL A 102 -5.05 -2.77 -0.58
CA VAL A 102 -6.35 -2.35 -0.08
C VAL A 102 -6.92 -1.30 -1.02
N GLU A 103 -8.13 -1.53 -1.48
CA GLU A 103 -8.86 -0.57 -2.31
C GLU A 103 -9.96 0.05 -1.45
N LEU A 104 -9.91 1.38 -1.30
CA LEU A 104 -10.92 2.08 -0.53
C LEU A 104 -12.14 2.36 -1.41
N THR A 105 -13.30 1.91 -0.95
CA THR A 105 -14.55 2.10 -1.65
C THR A 105 -15.71 2.03 -0.65
N SER A 106 -16.81 2.72 -0.96
CA SER A 106 -18.03 2.59 -0.18
C SER A 106 -18.91 1.44 -0.66
N ASP A 107 -18.56 0.83 -1.79
CA ASP A 107 -19.31 -0.28 -2.37
C ASP A 107 -18.68 -1.60 -1.95
N ILE A 108 -19.06 -2.06 -0.77
CA ILE A 108 -18.47 -3.26 -0.17
C ILE A 108 -19.44 -4.42 -0.36
N GLN A 109 -18.96 -5.47 -1.00
CA GLN A 109 -19.71 -6.71 -1.11
C GLN A 109 -19.72 -7.43 0.24
N ARG A 110 -20.86 -8.00 0.58
CA ARG A 110 -21.04 -8.71 1.84
C ARG A 110 -20.02 -9.86 1.98
N LEU A 111 -19.83 -10.60 0.90
CA LEU A 111 -18.80 -11.62 0.81
C LEU A 111 -17.93 -11.30 -0.40
N PRO A 112 -16.62 -11.22 -0.25
CA PRO A 112 -15.76 -10.93 -1.38
C PRO A 112 -15.72 -12.12 -2.33
N ASP A 113 -15.40 -11.83 -3.58
CA ASP A 113 -15.08 -12.87 -4.54
C ASP A 113 -13.81 -13.57 -4.08
N ASP A 114 -13.75 -14.88 -4.28
CA ASP A 114 -12.58 -15.66 -3.94
C ASP A 114 -11.37 -15.17 -4.74
N SER A 115 -10.24 -15.06 -4.07
CA SER A 115 -8.94 -14.85 -4.70
C SER A 115 -8.86 -13.60 -5.56
N ARG A 116 -9.44 -12.49 -5.11
CA ARG A 116 -9.24 -11.23 -5.80
C ARG A 116 -7.77 -10.83 -5.75
N GLU A 117 -7.24 -10.47 -6.91
CA GLU A 117 -5.84 -10.08 -7.04
C GLU A 117 -5.72 -8.93 -8.03
N ARG A 118 -4.65 -8.17 -7.89
CA ARG A 118 -4.29 -7.13 -8.86
C ARG A 118 -2.78 -7.16 -9.07
N PRO A 119 -2.31 -7.23 -10.32
CA PRO A 119 -0.87 -7.23 -10.57
C PRO A 119 -0.32 -5.81 -10.58
N ILE A 120 0.88 -5.66 -10.02
CA ILE A 120 1.69 -4.45 -10.16
C ILE A 120 3.07 -4.93 -10.59
N LEU A 121 3.57 -4.38 -11.70
CA LEU A 121 4.85 -4.78 -12.27
C LEU A 121 4.95 -6.32 -12.44
N GLY A 122 3.82 -6.95 -12.77
CA GLY A 122 3.77 -8.39 -12.98
C GLY A 122 3.71 -9.23 -11.71
N VAL A 123 3.71 -8.60 -10.54
CA VAL A 123 3.57 -9.31 -9.26
C VAL A 123 2.11 -9.25 -8.83
N SER A 124 1.47 -10.40 -8.66
CA SER A 124 0.07 -10.46 -8.27
C SER A 124 -0.07 -10.25 -6.78
N LEU A 125 -0.86 -9.25 -6.39
CA LEU A 125 -1.09 -8.91 -4.98
C LEU A 125 -2.52 -9.26 -4.58
N PRO A 126 -2.72 -9.87 -3.40
CA PRO A 126 -4.07 -10.05 -2.87
C PRO A 126 -4.73 -8.68 -2.72
N LEU A 127 -6.02 -8.60 -3.08
CA LEU A 127 -6.78 -7.35 -3.09
C LEU A 127 -7.98 -7.48 -2.17
N VAL A 128 -8.15 -6.52 -1.27
CA VAL A 128 -9.34 -6.43 -0.41
C VAL A 128 -9.93 -5.04 -0.52
N SER A 129 -11.25 -4.94 -0.53
CA SER A 129 -11.97 -3.67 -0.53
C SER A 129 -12.38 -3.33 0.89
N VAL A 130 -12.17 -2.08 1.29
CA VAL A 130 -12.47 -1.60 2.64
C VAL A 130 -13.13 -0.23 2.54
N ASP A 131 -14.15 0.00 3.35
CA ASP A 131 -14.75 1.32 3.51
C ASP A 131 -14.01 2.05 4.63
N ALA A 132 -13.26 3.09 4.25
CA ALA A 132 -12.46 3.84 5.22
C ALA A 132 -13.31 4.51 6.30
N MET A 133 -14.59 4.75 6.02
CA MET A 133 -15.50 5.40 6.97
C MET A 133 -16.01 4.43 8.04
N ALA A 134 -15.85 3.13 7.83
CA ALA A 134 -16.28 2.14 8.83
C ALA A 134 -15.33 2.15 10.02
N ALA A 135 -15.88 2.08 11.22
CA ALA A 135 -15.08 2.01 12.44
C ALA A 135 -14.17 0.78 12.45
N SER A 136 -14.59 -0.29 11.80
CA SER A 136 -13.82 -1.54 11.72
C SER A 136 -12.75 -1.55 10.64
N ALA A 137 -12.59 -0.45 9.88
CA ALA A 137 -11.65 -0.44 8.76
C ALA A 137 -10.23 -0.88 9.15
N PRO A 138 -9.60 -0.32 10.19
CA PRO A 138 -8.25 -0.77 10.54
C PRO A 138 -8.20 -2.23 10.99
N SER A 139 -9.23 -2.70 11.67
CA SER A 139 -9.30 -4.11 12.06
C SER A 139 -9.39 -5.03 10.84
N LYS A 140 -10.16 -4.62 9.83
CA LYS A 140 -10.30 -5.38 8.60
C LYS A 140 -8.99 -5.45 7.83
N VAL A 141 -8.24 -4.36 7.79
CA VAL A 141 -6.93 -4.36 7.14
C VAL A 141 -5.98 -5.32 7.87
N ALA A 142 -5.93 -5.26 9.19
CA ALA A 142 -5.07 -6.14 9.97
C ALA A 142 -5.44 -7.61 9.77
N LEU A 143 -6.72 -7.94 9.76
CA LEU A 143 -7.19 -9.30 9.52
C LEU A 143 -6.85 -9.76 8.11
N ALA A 144 -7.03 -8.90 7.11
CA ALA A 144 -6.73 -9.25 5.73
C ALA A 144 -5.24 -9.52 5.55
N LEU A 145 -4.39 -8.70 6.16
CA LEU A 145 -2.94 -8.93 6.09
C LEU A 145 -2.59 -10.29 6.70
N ASP A 146 -3.16 -10.61 7.85
CA ASP A 146 -2.89 -11.86 8.53
C ASP A 146 -3.40 -13.07 7.74
N ARG A 147 -4.60 -12.99 7.18
CA ARG A 147 -5.29 -14.13 6.58
C ARG A 147 -4.92 -14.35 5.12
N MET A 148 -4.76 -13.28 4.36
CA MET A 148 -4.57 -13.39 2.91
C MET A 148 -3.33 -12.69 2.39
N GLY A 149 -2.61 -11.94 3.23
CA GLY A 149 -1.38 -11.28 2.80
C GLY A 149 -0.32 -12.27 2.37
N LEU A 150 0.50 -11.86 1.40
CA LEU A 150 1.62 -12.69 0.97
C LEU A 150 2.59 -12.93 2.13
N LYS A 151 3.18 -14.09 2.16
CA LYS A 151 4.17 -14.45 3.18
C LYS A 151 5.53 -14.63 2.52
N PHE A 152 6.54 -14.18 3.19
CA PHE A 152 7.89 -14.16 2.64
C PHE A 152 8.88 -14.92 3.51
#